data_dee8a068ea1c3c234c6e83daee34d3fa
#
_entry.id   dee8a068ea1c3c234c6e83daee34d3fa
#
_cell.length_a   1.000
_cell.length_b   1.000
_cell.length_c   1.000
_cell.angle_alpha   90.00
_cell.angle_beta   90.00
_cell.angle_gamma   90.00
#
_symmetry.space_group_name_H-M   'P 1'
#
loop_
_entity.id
_entity.type
_entity.pdbx_description
1 polymer ?
#
loop_
_entity_poly.entity_id
_entity_poly.type
_entity_poly.pdbx_seq_one_letter_code
_entity_poly.pdbx_strand_id
1 'polypeptide(L)'
;DYHVFSTDDVMHGEIVDHGVVLKVEDIAWAGRQLWDCDVAFKNGKYYMYFPMKDQNDIFRMGVAISDRPEGPFIPQSDPMKGSYSIDPAVFCDDDGSHYMYFGGIWGGQLQRYRDNKAIENPCLPADNEPALPGRVVKLRDDMLEFAEAPRAVLVLDEHGEPLKAGDPHRFFEASWMHKYNGKYYLSYSTGDTHFLCYAIGDNPYGPFTYQGVILTPVVGWTTHHAIVEYKGKWYLFHHDCVPSGGKTWLRSLKVVELEYDAEGKIITIDGGGE
;
A
#
# COMPACT_ATOMS: atom_id res chain seq x y z
N ASP A 1 14.65 8.70 5.32
CA ASP A 1 14.21 9.81 4.46
C ASP A 1 13.54 9.27 3.19
N TYR A 2 12.82 10.14 2.50
CA TYR A 2 12.26 9.85 1.19
C TYR A 2 12.90 10.73 0.13
N HIS A 3 13.08 10.16 -1.07
CA HIS A 3 13.49 10.84 -2.28
C HIS A 3 12.34 10.84 -3.29
N VAL A 4 12.32 11.84 -4.17
CA VAL A 4 11.44 11.85 -5.34
C VAL A 4 12.30 11.76 -6.60
N PHE A 5 11.86 10.89 -7.48
CA PHE A 5 12.44 10.71 -8.82
C PHE A 5 11.40 11.03 -9.88
N SER A 6 11.81 11.57 -11.01
CA SER A 6 10.92 11.80 -12.15
C SER A 6 11.54 11.32 -13.46
N THR A 7 10.67 10.97 -14.41
CA THR A 7 11.04 10.61 -15.78
C THR A 7 9.90 10.94 -16.74
N ASP A 8 10.23 11.21 -17.98
CA ASP A 8 9.26 11.42 -19.06
C ASP A 8 8.86 10.12 -19.79
N ASP A 9 9.66 9.07 -19.62
CA ASP A 9 9.42 7.73 -20.16
C ASP A 9 9.71 6.71 -19.07
N VAL A 10 8.64 6.04 -18.61
CA VAL A 10 8.69 5.10 -17.49
C VAL A 10 9.64 3.91 -17.74
N MET A 11 9.79 3.48 -19.00
CA MET A 11 10.57 2.28 -19.35
C MET A 11 12.01 2.58 -19.75
N HIS A 12 12.25 3.75 -20.36
CA HIS A 12 13.52 4.02 -21.04
C HIS A 12 14.05 5.45 -20.81
N GLY A 13 13.29 6.29 -20.08
CA GLY A 13 13.65 7.69 -19.86
C GLY A 13 14.81 7.87 -18.90
N GLU A 14 15.43 9.03 -18.97
CA GLU A 14 16.37 9.47 -17.96
C GLU A 14 15.64 9.67 -16.62
N ILE A 15 16.24 9.21 -15.53
CA ILE A 15 15.70 9.37 -14.19
C ILE A 15 16.39 10.57 -13.54
N VAL A 16 15.59 11.57 -13.13
CA VAL A 16 16.06 12.74 -12.38
C VAL A 16 15.80 12.53 -10.90
N ASP A 17 16.86 12.53 -10.08
CA ASP A 17 16.74 12.51 -8.62
C ASP A 17 16.60 13.96 -8.12
N HIS A 18 15.47 14.25 -7.48
CA HIS A 18 15.17 15.56 -6.85
C HIS A 18 15.70 15.66 -5.41
N GLY A 19 16.35 14.62 -4.93
CA GLY A 19 16.92 14.56 -3.59
C GLY A 19 15.90 14.26 -2.51
N VAL A 20 16.32 14.49 -1.26
CA VAL A 20 15.52 14.22 -0.06
C VAL A 20 14.39 15.23 0.07
N VAL A 21 13.15 14.73 0.21
CA VAL A 21 11.94 15.56 0.27
C VAL A 21 11.25 15.55 1.64
N LEU A 22 11.56 14.56 2.48
CA LEU A 22 11.12 14.46 3.88
C LEU A 22 12.12 13.62 4.67
N LYS A 23 12.50 14.10 5.87
CA LYS A 23 13.41 13.44 6.80
C LYS A 23 12.71 13.09 8.10
N VAL A 24 13.23 12.08 8.79
CA VAL A 24 12.76 11.71 10.14
C VAL A 24 12.85 12.88 11.10
N GLU A 25 13.93 13.67 11.03
CA GLU A 25 14.20 14.80 11.90
C GLU A 25 13.21 15.96 11.75
N ASP A 26 12.51 16.02 10.61
CA ASP A 26 11.49 17.04 10.34
C ASP A 26 10.14 16.70 10.99
N ILE A 27 9.95 15.45 11.47
CA ILE A 27 8.68 14.95 12.01
C ILE A 27 8.69 15.07 13.53
N ALA A 28 7.92 16.01 14.08
CA ALA A 28 7.94 16.37 15.51
C ALA A 28 7.61 15.23 16.48
N TRP A 29 6.74 14.28 16.06
CA TRP A 29 6.30 13.13 16.86
C TRP A 29 7.10 11.85 16.59
N ALA A 30 8.11 11.92 15.72
CA ALA A 30 8.89 10.78 15.27
C ALA A 30 9.59 10.04 16.41
N GLY A 31 9.51 8.73 16.38
CA GLY A 31 10.36 7.80 17.14
C GLY A 31 11.39 7.15 16.20
N ARG A 32 10.95 6.21 15.38
CA ARG A 32 11.81 5.44 14.46
C ARG A 32 11.03 4.77 13.34
N GLN A 33 11.72 4.21 12.35
CA GLN A 33 11.16 3.35 11.29
C GLN A 33 10.13 4.10 10.41
N LEU A 34 10.63 5.06 9.63
CA LEU A 34 9.91 5.68 8.53
C LEU A 34 9.88 4.67 7.36
N TRP A 35 8.68 4.11 7.07
CA TRP A 35 8.49 3.03 6.11
C TRP A 35 7.75 3.48 4.85
N ASP A 36 7.20 2.55 4.07
CA ASP A 36 6.68 2.80 2.73
C ASP A 36 5.52 3.80 2.73
N CYS A 37 5.59 4.82 1.86
CA CYS A 37 4.67 5.93 1.76
C CYS A 37 3.89 5.92 0.45
N ASP A 38 2.86 6.75 0.39
CA ASP A 38 2.13 7.09 -0.84
C ASP A 38 1.84 8.58 -0.92
N VAL A 39 1.57 9.10 -2.14
CA VAL A 39 1.28 10.51 -2.37
C VAL A 39 -0.02 10.66 -3.15
N ALA A 40 -0.96 11.45 -2.62
CA ALA A 40 -2.17 11.86 -3.32
C ALA A 40 -2.10 13.34 -3.73
N PHE A 41 -2.78 13.67 -4.84
CA PHE A 41 -2.93 15.04 -5.31
C PHE A 41 -4.38 15.49 -5.16
N LYS A 42 -4.57 16.69 -4.57
CA LYS A 42 -5.89 17.32 -4.47
C LYS A 42 -5.76 18.84 -4.39
N ASN A 43 -6.59 19.55 -5.15
CA ASN A 43 -6.71 21.01 -5.09
C ASN A 43 -5.36 21.75 -5.20
N GLY A 44 -4.48 21.28 -6.10
CA GLY A 44 -3.19 21.91 -6.35
C GLY A 44 -2.11 21.60 -5.31
N LYS A 45 -2.36 20.67 -4.40
CA LYS A 45 -1.42 20.22 -3.37
C LYS A 45 -1.16 18.73 -3.43
N TYR A 46 0.03 18.34 -3.01
CA TYR A 46 0.47 16.96 -2.86
C TYR A 46 0.50 16.60 -1.38
N TYR A 47 -0.10 15.46 -1.03
CA TYR A 47 -0.22 14.95 0.32
C TYR A 47 0.52 13.61 0.39
N MET A 48 1.66 13.61 1.07
CA MET A 48 2.45 12.39 1.31
C MET A 48 2.00 11.77 2.63
N TYR A 49 1.52 10.54 2.57
CA TYR A 49 1.14 9.74 3.74
C TYR A 49 2.24 8.74 4.04
N PHE A 50 2.64 8.66 5.29
CA PHE A 50 3.75 7.81 5.69
C PHE A 50 3.49 7.17 7.05
N PRO A 51 3.87 5.89 7.24
CA PRO A 51 3.83 5.25 8.54
C PRO A 51 5.13 5.51 9.26
N MET A 52 5.05 5.81 10.55
CA MET A 52 6.20 5.97 11.41
C MET A 52 5.84 5.58 12.83
N LYS A 53 6.77 4.91 13.54
CA LYS A 53 6.59 4.65 14.96
C LYS A 53 6.75 5.94 15.76
N ASP A 54 5.80 6.16 16.65
CA ASP A 54 5.86 7.24 17.64
C ASP A 54 6.86 6.90 18.78
N GLN A 55 6.97 7.78 19.76
CA GLN A 55 7.85 7.62 20.92
C GLN A 55 7.48 6.40 21.80
N ASN A 56 6.29 5.83 21.63
CA ASN A 56 5.83 4.62 22.33
C ASN A 56 6.00 3.34 21.52
N ASP A 57 6.75 3.39 20.41
CA ASP A 57 6.98 2.26 19.50
C ASP A 57 5.70 1.76 18.81
N ILE A 58 4.73 2.65 18.59
CA ILE A 58 3.47 2.36 17.91
C ILE A 58 3.47 3.05 16.56
N PHE A 59 3.20 2.30 15.49
CA PHE A 59 3.01 2.88 14.16
C PHE A 59 1.79 3.80 14.12
N ARG A 60 2.01 5.00 13.57
CA ARG A 60 0.99 6.01 13.25
C ARG A 60 1.14 6.42 11.81
N MET A 61 0.07 6.94 11.20
CA MET A 61 0.13 7.58 9.90
C MET A 61 0.38 9.08 10.10
N GLY A 62 1.38 9.60 9.40
CA GLY A 62 1.61 11.01 9.25
C GLY A 62 1.15 11.49 7.89
N VAL A 63 0.96 12.79 7.75
CA VAL A 63 0.76 13.47 6.47
C VAL A 63 1.68 14.68 6.36
N ALA A 64 2.32 14.82 5.20
CA ALA A 64 3.14 15.98 4.85
C ALA A 64 2.62 16.59 3.54
N ILE A 65 2.70 17.91 3.41
CA ILE A 65 2.09 18.66 2.30
C ILE A 65 3.17 19.39 1.51
N SER A 66 3.01 19.37 0.17
CA SER A 66 3.80 20.18 -0.74
C SER A 66 2.93 20.83 -1.81
N ASP A 67 3.38 21.99 -2.31
CA ASP A 67 2.80 22.65 -3.48
C ASP A 67 3.36 22.09 -4.80
N ARG A 68 4.36 21.21 -4.74
CA ARG A 68 5.03 20.61 -5.90
C ARG A 68 5.26 19.11 -5.70
N PRO A 69 5.22 18.31 -6.77
CA PRO A 69 5.41 16.85 -6.65
C PRO A 69 6.80 16.48 -6.13
N GLU A 70 7.82 17.28 -6.45
CA GLU A 70 9.20 17.08 -6.03
C GLU A 70 9.52 17.66 -4.64
N GLY A 71 8.49 18.13 -3.91
CA GLY A 71 8.67 18.65 -2.56
C GLY A 71 9.23 20.08 -2.48
N PRO A 72 9.74 20.53 -1.32
CA PRO A 72 9.79 19.77 -0.08
C PRO A 72 8.41 19.48 0.51
N PHE A 73 8.25 18.38 1.23
CA PHE A 73 7.03 18.02 1.95
C PHE A 73 7.14 18.46 3.41
N ILE A 74 6.17 19.24 3.86
CA ILE A 74 6.13 19.78 5.24
C ILE A 74 5.19 18.90 6.07
N PRO A 75 5.69 18.15 7.07
CA PRO A 75 4.87 17.27 7.88
C PRO A 75 3.98 18.04 8.85
N GLN A 76 2.82 17.46 9.17
CA GLN A 76 1.97 17.96 10.24
C GLN A 76 2.61 17.68 11.61
N SER A 77 2.28 18.54 12.59
CA SER A 77 2.83 18.47 13.96
C SER A 77 2.46 17.19 14.72
N ASP A 78 1.35 16.57 14.33
CA ASP A 78 0.78 15.39 14.98
C ASP A 78 0.46 14.30 13.95
N PRO A 79 0.45 13.02 14.35
CA PRO A 79 -0.03 11.96 13.48
C PRO A 79 -1.53 12.04 13.29
N MET A 80 -2.04 11.48 12.19
CA MET A 80 -3.47 11.37 11.92
C MET A 80 -4.17 10.66 13.08
N LYS A 81 -5.23 11.30 13.60
CA LYS A 81 -5.93 10.82 14.79
C LYS A 81 -6.58 9.44 14.55
N GLY A 82 -6.32 8.52 15.47
CA GLY A 82 -6.86 7.16 15.39
C GLY A 82 -6.16 6.25 14.39
N SER A 83 -5.08 6.72 13.77
CA SER A 83 -4.27 5.92 12.85
C SER A 83 -3.41 4.88 13.57
N TYR A 84 -3.09 3.81 12.89
CA TYR A 84 -2.24 2.70 13.34
C TYR A 84 -1.75 1.88 12.15
N SER A 85 -0.79 0.99 12.37
CA SER A 85 -0.22 0.09 11.37
C SER A 85 0.55 0.83 10.27
N ILE A 86 0.69 0.22 9.08
CA ILE A 86 1.64 0.62 8.03
C ILE A 86 1.01 0.64 6.64
N ASP A 87 1.79 1.02 5.65
CA ASP A 87 1.55 0.90 4.22
C ASP A 87 0.28 1.64 3.76
N PRO A 88 0.20 2.97 4.00
CA PRO A 88 -0.90 3.76 3.46
C PRO A 88 -0.81 3.84 1.94
N ALA A 89 -1.94 3.61 1.27
CA ALA A 89 -2.13 3.88 -0.16
C ALA A 89 -3.44 4.63 -0.36
N VAL A 90 -3.42 5.74 -1.09
CA VAL A 90 -4.57 6.61 -1.23
C VAL A 90 -5.10 6.60 -2.65
N PHE A 91 -6.32 6.14 -2.79
CA PHE A 91 -7.07 6.09 -4.03
C PHE A 91 -8.04 7.26 -4.12
N CYS A 92 -8.04 7.97 -5.27
CA CYS A 92 -9.03 8.97 -5.63
C CYS A 92 -10.10 8.34 -6.52
N ASP A 93 -11.34 8.32 -6.05
CA ASP A 93 -12.47 7.79 -6.84
C ASP A 93 -13.03 8.85 -7.80
N ASP A 94 -13.90 8.42 -8.75
CA ASP A 94 -14.48 9.27 -9.79
C ASP A 94 -15.32 10.43 -9.24
N ASP A 95 -15.88 10.28 -8.04
CA ASP A 95 -16.64 11.33 -7.33
C ASP A 95 -15.75 12.35 -6.59
N GLY A 96 -14.42 12.20 -6.67
CA GLY A 96 -13.44 13.02 -5.97
C GLY A 96 -13.23 12.66 -4.49
N SER A 97 -13.88 11.62 -4.00
CA SER A 97 -13.61 11.06 -2.67
C SER A 97 -12.25 10.36 -2.65
N HIS A 98 -11.55 10.47 -1.52
CA HIS A 98 -10.28 9.80 -1.32
C HIS A 98 -10.39 8.75 -0.23
N TYR A 99 -9.83 7.58 -0.51
CA TYR A 99 -9.84 6.42 0.39
C TYR A 99 -8.41 5.97 0.65
N MET A 100 -8.06 5.83 1.92
CA MET A 100 -6.77 5.26 2.33
C MET A 100 -6.95 3.79 2.66
N TYR A 101 -6.19 2.94 1.99
CA TYR A 101 -6.02 1.52 2.32
C TYR A 101 -4.73 1.38 3.11
N PHE A 102 -4.73 0.55 4.15
CA PHE A 102 -3.55 0.38 4.98
C PHE A 102 -3.58 -0.92 5.78
N GLY A 103 -2.45 -1.24 6.37
CA GLY A 103 -2.29 -2.35 7.30
C GLY A 103 -1.21 -3.32 6.88
N GLY A 104 -0.50 -3.84 7.87
CA GLY A 104 0.46 -4.92 7.71
C GLY A 104 0.58 -5.69 9.01
N ILE A 105 0.65 -7.04 8.91
CA ILE A 105 0.80 -7.93 10.08
C ILE A 105 2.27 -8.01 10.51
N TRP A 106 2.58 -8.72 11.58
CA TRP A 106 3.89 -8.84 12.22
C TRP A 106 4.49 -7.47 12.58
N GLY A 107 5.57 -7.06 11.92
CA GLY A 107 6.24 -5.79 12.13
C GLY A 107 5.34 -4.57 11.93
N GLY A 108 4.33 -4.69 11.07
CA GLY A 108 3.32 -3.67 10.80
C GLY A 108 2.25 -3.51 11.88
N GLN A 109 2.24 -4.39 12.88
CA GLN A 109 1.45 -4.27 14.11
C GLN A 109 -0.09 -4.41 13.93
N LEU A 110 -0.60 -4.74 12.73
CA LEU A 110 -2.05 -4.81 12.49
C LEU A 110 -2.76 -5.81 13.42
N GLN A 111 -2.12 -6.93 13.75
CA GLN A 111 -2.64 -7.94 14.68
C GLN A 111 -2.88 -7.41 16.10
N ARG A 112 -2.31 -6.25 16.45
CA ARG A 112 -2.49 -5.60 17.76
C ARG A 112 -3.84 -4.89 17.90
N TYR A 113 -4.64 -4.86 16.83
CA TYR A 113 -5.89 -4.10 16.79
C TYR A 113 -7.09 -4.98 16.46
N ARG A 114 -8.19 -4.79 17.21
CA ARG A 114 -9.53 -5.29 16.90
C ARG A 114 -10.50 -4.13 16.98
N ASP A 115 -11.41 -4.01 16.02
CA ASP A 115 -12.39 -2.90 15.95
C ASP A 115 -11.72 -1.52 16.16
N ASN A 116 -10.56 -1.31 15.55
CA ASN A 116 -9.72 -0.11 15.62
C ASN A 116 -9.19 0.22 17.04
N LYS A 117 -9.24 -0.73 17.95
CA LYS A 117 -8.73 -0.59 19.32
C LYS A 117 -7.56 -1.54 19.56
N ALA A 118 -6.54 -1.04 20.25
CA ALA A 118 -5.44 -1.88 20.70
C ALA A 118 -5.94 -2.96 21.67
N ILE A 119 -5.40 -4.18 21.54
CA ILE A 119 -5.72 -5.31 22.40
C ILE A 119 -4.50 -5.73 23.23
N GLU A 120 -4.74 -6.23 24.45
CA GLU A 120 -3.67 -6.61 25.39
C GLU A 120 -2.85 -7.83 24.93
N ASN A 121 -3.51 -8.83 24.35
CA ASN A 121 -2.89 -10.08 23.92
C ASN A 121 -3.03 -10.27 22.41
N PRO A 122 -2.21 -9.60 21.61
CA PRO A 122 -2.28 -9.70 20.16
C PRO A 122 -1.85 -11.09 19.69
N CYS A 123 -2.66 -11.69 18.83
CA CYS A 123 -2.36 -12.94 18.14
C CYS A 123 -2.86 -12.87 16.70
N LEU A 124 -2.25 -13.65 15.82
CA LEU A 124 -2.80 -13.92 14.50
C LEU A 124 -3.92 -14.94 14.59
N PRO A 125 -4.88 -14.93 13.67
CA PRO A 125 -5.86 -15.99 13.53
C PRO A 125 -5.19 -17.34 13.30
N ALA A 126 -5.83 -18.44 13.73
CA ALA A 126 -5.39 -19.78 13.37
C ALA A 126 -5.65 -20.05 11.87
N ASP A 127 -4.93 -21.01 11.29
CA ASP A 127 -4.95 -21.27 9.84
C ASP A 127 -6.35 -21.51 9.27
N ASN A 128 -7.26 -22.08 10.06
CA ASN A 128 -8.64 -22.36 9.66
C ASN A 128 -9.63 -21.22 9.95
N GLU A 129 -9.17 -20.14 10.57
CA GLU A 129 -9.96 -18.94 10.82
C GLU A 129 -9.83 -17.92 9.68
N PRO A 130 -10.76 -16.95 9.55
CA PRO A 130 -10.62 -15.88 8.57
C PRO A 130 -9.30 -15.13 8.76
N ALA A 131 -8.62 -14.83 7.64
CA ALA A 131 -7.40 -14.03 7.63
C ALA A 131 -7.66 -12.64 8.22
N LEU A 132 -6.64 -12.06 8.85
CA LEU A 132 -6.70 -10.69 9.34
C LEU A 132 -6.74 -9.72 8.13
N PRO A 133 -7.83 -8.96 7.94
CA PRO A 133 -7.98 -8.11 6.78
C PRO A 133 -7.20 -6.80 6.92
N GLY A 134 -6.80 -6.21 5.78
CA GLY A 134 -6.39 -4.82 5.71
C GLY A 134 -7.50 -3.86 6.16
N ARG A 135 -7.24 -2.56 6.04
CA ARG A 135 -8.18 -1.51 6.43
C ARG A 135 -8.40 -0.55 5.27
N VAL A 136 -9.60 0.01 5.20
CA VAL A 136 -9.95 1.13 4.33
C VAL A 136 -10.66 2.20 5.13
N VAL A 137 -10.39 3.45 4.83
CA VAL A 137 -11.04 4.60 5.47
C VAL A 137 -11.17 5.74 4.48
N LYS A 138 -12.32 6.41 4.46
CA LYS A 138 -12.50 7.65 3.71
C LYS A 138 -11.75 8.78 4.40
N LEU A 139 -11.00 9.57 3.63
CA LEU A 139 -10.35 10.78 4.11
C LEU A 139 -11.32 11.97 4.11
N ARG A 140 -11.09 12.93 5.01
CA ARG A 140 -11.77 14.22 4.99
C ARG A 140 -11.35 15.03 3.77
N ASP A 141 -12.15 16.03 3.43
CA ASP A 141 -11.87 16.90 2.28
C ASP A 141 -10.56 17.69 2.41
N ASP A 142 -10.13 17.96 3.64
CA ASP A 142 -8.83 18.60 3.92
C ASP A 142 -7.63 17.65 3.75
N MET A 143 -7.87 16.35 3.53
CA MET A 143 -6.86 15.31 3.35
C MET A 143 -5.97 15.04 4.59
N LEU A 144 -6.30 15.61 5.76
CA LEU A 144 -5.43 15.56 6.94
C LEU A 144 -5.87 14.52 7.97
N GLU A 145 -7.13 14.08 7.90
CA GLU A 145 -7.72 13.19 8.91
C GLU A 145 -8.68 12.17 8.29
N PHE A 146 -8.97 11.14 9.03
CA PHE A 146 -10.03 10.19 8.71
C PHE A 146 -11.40 10.86 8.84
N ALA A 147 -12.28 10.65 7.87
CA ALA A 147 -13.67 11.13 7.91
C ALA A 147 -14.58 10.19 8.71
N GLU A 148 -14.14 8.94 8.93
CA GLU A 148 -14.90 7.87 9.57
C GLU A 148 -13.94 6.91 10.29
N ALA A 149 -14.48 5.90 10.96
CA ALA A 149 -13.67 4.82 11.50
C ALA A 149 -13.21 3.86 10.38
N PRO A 150 -11.95 3.39 10.38
CA PRO A 150 -11.48 2.40 9.44
C PRO A 150 -12.34 1.14 9.43
N ARG A 151 -12.58 0.58 8.24
CA ARG A 151 -13.34 -0.66 8.01
C ARG A 151 -12.41 -1.77 7.56
N ALA A 152 -12.79 -3.02 7.83
CA ALA A 152 -12.09 -4.19 7.32
C ALA A 152 -12.26 -4.32 5.81
N VAL A 153 -11.16 -4.59 5.10
CA VAL A 153 -11.14 -4.91 3.67
C VAL A 153 -11.20 -6.42 3.53
N LEU A 154 -12.39 -6.95 3.27
CA LEU A 154 -12.58 -8.39 3.15
C LEU A 154 -12.20 -8.87 1.75
N VAL A 155 -11.31 -9.87 1.69
CA VAL A 155 -11.01 -10.63 0.48
C VAL A 155 -11.70 -12.00 0.61
N LEU A 156 -12.59 -12.27 -0.33
CA LEU A 156 -13.42 -13.47 -0.38
C LEU A 156 -12.87 -14.47 -1.40
N ASP A 157 -13.10 -15.74 -1.15
CA ASP A 157 -12.87 -16.82 -2.11
C ASP A 157 -14.00 -16.87 -3.19
N GLU A 158 -13.94 -17.86 -4.06
CA GLU A 158 -14.94 -18.10 -5.10
C GLU A 158 -16.34 -18.51 -4.59
N HIS A 159 -16.43 -18.90 -3.30
CA HIS A 159 -17.69 -19.25 -2.63
C HIS A 159 -18.28 -18.09 -1.84
N GLY A 160 -17.60 -16.93 -1.81
CA GLY A 160 -18.01 -15.74 -1.06
C GLY A 160 -17.65 -15.78 0.43
N GLU A 161 -16.77 -16.70 0.84
CA GLU A 161 -16.27 -16.80 2.20
C GLU A 161 -14.91 -16.07 2.34
N PRO A 162 -14.62 -15.43 3.48
CA PRO A 162 -13.33 -14.80 3.69
C PRO A 162 -12.16 -15.79 3.55
N LEU A 163 -11.10 -15.38 2.86
CA LEU A 163 -9.86 -16.17 2.80
C LEU A 163 -9.38 -16.50 4.20
N LYS A 164 -8.85 -17.71 4.39
CA LYS A 164 -8.36 -18.17 5.70
C LYS A 164 -6.93 -17.73 5.95
N ALA A 165 -6.55 -17.67 7.22
CA ALA A 165 -5.20 -17.27 7.63
C ALA A 165 -4.10 -18.22 7.12
N GLY A 166 -4.42 -19.50 6.92
CA GLY A 166 -3.52 -20.48 6.30
C GLY A 166 -3.50 -20.48 4.77
N ASP A 167 -4.32 -19.63 4.11
CA ASP A 167 -4.31 -19.53 2.65
C ASP A 167 -3.03 -18.79 2.18
N PRO A 168 -2.26 -19.35 1.22
CA PRO A 168 -1.03 -18.71 0.75
C PRO A 168 -1.25 -17.37 0.03
N HIS A 169 -2.48 -17.07 -0.37
CA HIS A 169 -2.86 -15.84 -1.06
C HIS A 169 -3.59 -14.83 -0.17
N ARG A 170 -3.63 -15.07 1.13
CA ARG A 170 -4.27 -14.15 2.08
C ARG A 170 -3.53 -12.83 2.18
N PHE A 171 -4.22 -11.79 2.60
CA PHE A 171 -3.65 -10.48 2.87
C PHE A 171 -2.53 -10.54 3.94
N PHE A 172 -1.42 -9.83 3.67
CA PHE A 172 -0.37 -9.61 4.65
C PHE A 172 -0.10 -8.11 4.85
N GLU A 173 0.20 -7.36 3.77
CA GLU A 173 0.50 -5.93 3.81
C GLU A 173 0.42 -5.29 2.42
N ALA A 174 0.86 -4.01 2.29
CA ALA A 174 1.07 -3.31 1.03
C ALA A 174 -0.18 -3.26 0.13
N SER A 175 -1.30 -2.81 0.68
CA SER A 175 -2.52 -2.58 -0.11
C SER A 175 -2.30 -1.52 -1.18
N TRP A 176 -2.90 -1.75 -2.35
CA TRP A 176 -3.04 -0.75 -3.41
C TRP A 176 -4.44 -0.84 -4.03
N MET A 177 -4.96 0.29 -4.49
CA MET A 177 -6.25 0.33 -5.17
C MET A 177 -6.13 1.07 -6.50
N HIS A 178 -6.65 0.46 -7.56
CA HIS A 178 -6.86 1.15 -8.82
C HIS A 178 -8.21 0.74 -9.43
N LYS A 179 -8.64 1.45 -10.45
CA LYS A 179 -9.90 1.20 -11.13
C LYS A 179 -9.64 0.85 -12.59
N TYR A 180 -10.22 -0.25 -13.06
CA TYR A 180 -10.13 -0.67 -14.46
C TYR A 180 -11.51 -1.16 -14.93
N ASN A 181 -11.97 -0.69 -16.09
CA ASN A 181 -13.29 -1.01 -16.64
C ASN A 181 -14.45 -0.87 -15.64
N GLY A 182 -14.41 0.17 -14.79
CA GLY A 182 -15.45 0.45 -13.80
C GLY A 182 -15.45 -0.46 -12.58
N LYS A 183 -14.48 -1.37 -12.44
CA LYS A 183 -14.30 -2.24 -11.28
C LYS A 183 -13.12 -1.78 -10.42
N TYR A 184 -13.19 -2.07 -9.12
CA TYR A 184 -12.17 -1.75 -8.13
C TYR A 184 -11.26 -2.95 -7.94
N TYR A 185 -9.97 -2.75 -8.21
CA TYR A 185 -8.92 -3.77 -8.10
C TYR A 185 -8.10 -3.47 -6.86
N LEU A 186 -8.35 -4.24 -5.80
CA LEU A 186 -7.52 -4.26 -4.62
C LEU A 186 -6.34 -5.20 -4.87
N SER A 187 -5.13 -4.71 -4.80
CA SER A 187 -3.92 -5.54 -4.81
C SER A 187 -3.17 -5.46 -3.49
N TYR A 188 -2.43 -6.50 -3.16
CA TYR A 188 -1.75 -6.63 -1.87
C TYR A 188 -0.64 -7.67 -1.91
N SER A 189 0.30 -7.57 -0.98
CA SER A 189 1.34 -8.57 -0.73
C SER A 189 0.84 -9.66 0.21
N THR A 190 1.22 -10.88 -0.07
CA THR A 190 0.97 -12.05 0.80
C THR A 190 2.10 -12.27 1.82
N GLY A 191 3.16 -11.46 1.78
CA GLY A 191 4.28 -11.46 2.71
C GLY A 191 5.11 -12.73 2.64
N ASP A 192 4.96 -13.60 3.63
CA ASP A 192 5.75 -14.83 3.80
C ASP A 192 5.60 -15.87 2.69
N THR A 193 4.58 -15.76 1.84
CA THR A 193 4.41 -16.56 0.62
C THR A 193 4.89 -15.86 -0.65
N HIS A 194 5.30 -14.59 -0.53
CA HIS A 194 5.99 -13.78 -1.55
C HIS A 194 5.22 -13.46 -2.84
N PHE A 195 3.89 -13.52 -2.86
CA PHE A 195 3.08 -13.11 -4.01
C PHE A 195 2.61 -11.67 -3.90
N LEU A 196 2.40 -11.02 -5.05
CA LEU A 196 1.43 -9.93 -5.18
C LEU A 196 0.15 -10.51 -5.76
N CYS A 197 -0.94 -10.36 -5.03
CA CYS A 197 -2.25 -10.85 -5.40
C CYS A 197 -3.24 -9.71 -5.62
N TYR A 198 -4.39 -10.02 -6.26
CA TYR A 198 -5.46 -9.06 -6.41
C TYR A 198 -6.84 -9.68 -6.26
N ALA A 199 -7.77 -8.82 -5.89
CA ALA A 199 -9.19 -9.13 -5.76
C ALA A 199 -10.02 -7.99 -6.36
N ILE A 200 -11.22 -8.28 -6.87
CA ILE A 200 -12.09 -7.31 -7.54
C ILE A 200 -13.37 -7.10 -6.74
N GLY A 201 -13.78 -5.84 -6.65
CA GLY A 201 -15.04 -5.42 -6.02
C GLY A 201 -15.82 -4.39 -6.83
N ASP A 202 -17.00 -4.03 -6.34
CA ASP A 202 -17.92 -3.10 -7.01
C ASP A 202 -17.93 -1.70 -6.38
N ASN A 203 -17.23 -1.51 -5.28
CA ASN A 203 -17.12 -0.23 -4.58
C ASN A 203 -15.82 -0.19 -3.75
N PRO A 204 -15.38 1.00 -3.30
CA PRO A 204 -14.09 1.14 -2.61
C PRO A 204 -13.99 0.43 -1.26
N TYR A 205 -15.10 0.07 -0.63
CA TYR A 205 -15.08 -0.66 0.64
C TYR A 205 -15.09 -2.19 0.47
N GLY A 206 -15.35 -2.68 -0.74
CA GLY A 206 -15.55 -4.10 -1.02
C GLY A 206 -16.91 -4.64 -0.57
N PRO A 207 -17.06 -5.95 -0.28
CA PRO A 207 -15.99 -6.94 -0.29
C PRO A 207 -15.37 -7.15 -1.68
N PHE A 208 -14.16 -7.73 -1.71
CA PHE A 208 -13.42 -8.02 -2.92
C PHE A 208 -13.29 -9.53 -3.10
N THR A 209 -13.58 -10.05 -4.30
CA THR A 209 -13.38 -11.47 -4.61
C THR A 209 -12.00 -11.69 -5.20
N TYR A 210 -11.23 -12.60 -4.63
CA TYR A 210 -9.90 -12.99 -5.09
C TYR A 210 -9.93 -13.42 -6.55
N GLN A 211 -8.97 -12.95 -7.34
CA GLN A 211 -8.89 -13.24 -8.78
C GLN A 211 -7.60 -13.92 -9.20
N GLY A 212 -6.51 -13.71 -8.48
CA GLY A 212 -5.26 -14.35 -8.85
C GLY A 212 -4.00 -13.60 -8.40
N VAL A 213 -2.90 -14.02 -8.99
CA VAL A 213 -1.56 -13.49 -8.75
C VAL A 213 -1.20 -12.47 -9.83
N ILE A 214 -0.71 -11.29 -9.42
CA ILE A 214 -0.15 -10.26 -10.30
C ILE A 214 1.31 -10.57 -10.60
N LEU A 215 2.09 -10.82 -9.53
CA LEU A 215 3.53 -11.04 -9.59
C LEU A 215 3.89 -12.26 -8.76
N THR A 216 4.59 -13.23 -9.38
CA THR A 216 5.18 -14.37 -8.66
C THR A 216 6.37 -13.90 -7.80
N PRO A 217 6.91 -14.72 -6.89
CA PRO A 217 8.00 -14.32 -6.03
C PRO A 217 9.17 -13.68 -6.79
N VAL A 218 9.74 -12.64 -6.20
CA VAL A 218 10.96 -11.98 -6.68
C VAL A 218 12.17 -12.48 -5.88
N VAL A 219 13.37 -12.18 -6.35
CA VAL A 219 14.57 -12.38 -5.54
C VAL A 219 14.53 -11.42 -4.34
N GLY A 220 14.45 -11.97 -3.14
CA GLY A 220 14.25 -11.26 -1.88
C GLY A 220 12.80 -11.34 -1.41
N TRP A 221 12.44 -10.49 -0.45
CA TRP A 221 11.09 -10.45 0.10
C TRP A 221 10.19 -9.58 -0.79
N THR A 222 9.11 -10.16 -1.31
CA THR A 222 8.11 -9.45 -2.12
C THR A 222 7.17 -8.67 -1.22
N THR A 223 7.05 -7.37 -1.45
CA THR A 223 6.20 -6.51 -0.64
C THR A 223 5.52 -5.42 -1.46
N HIS A 224 5.97 -4.18 -1.32
CA HIS A 224 5.30 -2.98 -1.78
C HIS A 224 5.27 -2.86 -3.31
N HIS A 225 4.19 -2.26 -3.81
CA HIS A 225 3.99 -2.04 -5.24
C HIS A 225 3.08 -0.84 -5.48
N ALA A 226 3.02 -0.39 -6.72
CA ALA A 226 2.01 0.53 -7.23
C ALA A 226 1.59 0.12 -8.64
N ILE A 227 0.32 0.27 -8.97
CA ILE A 227 -0.21 0.06 -10.32
C ILE A 227 -0.76 1.38 -10.83
N VAL A 228 -0.19 1.88 -11.93
CA VAL A 228 -0.48 3.23 -12.43
C VAL A 228 -0.72 3.20 -13.93
N GLU A 229 -1.72 3.93 -14.40
CA GLU A 229 -1.89 4.22 -15.81
C GLU A 229 -1.09 5.46 -16.20
N TYR A 230 -0.28 5.35 -17.25
CA TYR A 230 0.46 6.46 -17.80
C TYR A 230 0.51 6.40 -19.33
N LYS A 231 0.07 7.46 -20.00
CA LYS A 231 0.00 7.55 -21.47
C LYS A 231 -0.74 6.37 -22.14
N GLY A 232 -1.83 5.90 -21.51
CA GLY A 232 -2.67 4.84 -22.05
C GLY A 232 -2.13 3.42 -21.87
N LYS A 233 -1.12 3.25 -21.05
CA LYS A 233 -0.56 1.96 -20.66
C LYS A 233 -0.56 1.82 -19.14
N TRP A 234 -0.69 0.58 -18.68
CA TRP A 234 -0.60 0.26 -17.27
C TRP A 234 0.80 -0.23 -16.91
N TYR A 235 1.27 0.15 -15.72
CA TYR A 235 2.59 -0.21 -15.21
C TYR A 235 2.49 -0.71 -13.78
N LEU A 236 3.21 -1.79 -13.50
CA LEU A 236 3.49 -2.26 -12.16
C LEU A 236 4.87 -1.76 -11.74
N PHE A 237 4.89 -0.96 -10.69
CA PHE A 237 6.09 -0.62 -9.95
C PHE A 237 6.24 -1.60 -8.80
N HIS A 238 7.37 -2.26 -8.70
CA HIS A 238 7.69 -3.19 -7.62
C HIS A 238 9.17 -3.12 -7.29
N HIS A 239 9.67 -3.98 -6.44
CA HIS A 239 11.10 -4.05 -6.16
C HIS A 239 11.58 -5.49 -6.16
N ASP A 240 12.87 -5.66 -6.35
CA ASP A 240 13.62 -6.90 -6.09
C ASP A 240 14.92 -6.60 -5.33
N CYS A 241 15.67 -7.66 -5.03
CA CYS A 241 16.98 -7.56 -4.38
C CYS A 241 18.10 -8.17 -5.24
N VAL A 242 17.91 -8.32 -6.56
CA VAL A 242 18.90 -8.91 -7.47
C VAL A 242 20.23 -8.16 -7.42
N PRO A 243 20.33 -6.81 -7.51
CA PRO A 243 21.59 -6.09 -7.47
C PRO A 243 22.35 -6.26 -6.15
N SER A 244 21.67 -6.54 -5.08
CA SER A 244 22.29 -6.74 -3.75
C SER A 244 22.60 -8.21 -3.42
N GLY A 245 22.33 -9.13 -4.34
CA GLY A 245 22.49 -10.57 -4.12
C GLY A 245 21.46 -11.16 -3.13
N GLY A 246 20.23 -10.65 -3.16
CA GLY A 246 19.11 -11.16 -2.34
C GLY A 246 19.00 -10.56 -0.94
N LYS A 247 19.71 -9.45 -0.63
CA LYS A 247 19.59 -8.80 0.68
C LYS A 247 18.28 -8.02 0.76
N THR A 248 17.33 -8.52 1.52
CA THR A 248 15.93 -8.05 1.57
C THR A 248 15.75 -6.58 1.96
N TRP A 249 16.75 -5.96 2.61
CA TRP A 249 16.75 -4.53 2.98
C TRP A 249 17.47 -3.62 1.97
N LEU A 250 18.11 -4.19 0.95
CA LEU A 250 18.76 -3.46 -0.15
C LEU A 250 17.98 -3.70 -1.45
N ARG A 251 16.89 -2.98 -1.58
CA ARG A 251 15.89 -3.10 -2.64
C ARG A 251 16.24 -2.24 -3.84
N SER A 252 15.85 -2.69 -5.02
CA SER A 252 15.96 -1.95 -6.28
C SER A 252 14.59 -1.84 -6.92
N LEU A 253 14.21 -0.61 -7.31
CA LEU A 253 12.96 -0.37 -8.01
C LEU A 253 12.98 -1.06 -9.38
N LYS A 254 11.86 -1.69 -9.70
CA LYS A 254 11.54 -2.29 -11.01
C LYS A 254 10.24 -1.71 -11.53
N VAL A 255 10.16 -1.60 -12.84
CA VAL A 255 8.94 -1.24 -13.54
C VAL A 255 8.71 -2.24 -14.67
N VAL A 256 7.49 -2.73 -14.79
CA VAL A 256 7.07 -3.60 -15.89
C VAL A 256 5.72 -3.13 -16.42
N GLU A 257 5.48 -3.31 -17.73
CA GLU A 257 4.16 -3.08 -18.30
C GLU A 257 3.19 -4.15 -17.76
N LEU A 258 2.01 -3.72 -17.31
CA LEU A 258 0.97 -4.60 -16.78
C LEU A 258 -0.15 -4.69 -17.81
N GLU A 259 -0.58 -5.90 -18.13
CA GLU A 259 -1.60 -6.15 -19.15
C GLU A 259 -2.81 -6.85 -18.54
N TYR A 260 -3.96 -6.61 -19.17
CA TYR A 260 -5.24 -7.27 -18.85
C TYR A 260 -5.68 -8.13 -20.02
N ASP A 261 -6.30 -9.27 -19.72
CA ASP A 261 -6.97 -10.07 -20.73
C ASP A 261 -8.35 -9.47 -21.13
N ALA A 262 -9.05 -10.13 -22.04
CA ALA A 262 -10.35 -9.69 -22.55
C ALA A 262 -11.45 -9.65 -21.46
N GLU A 263 -11.30 -10.43 -20.40
CA GLU A 263 -12.19 -10.50 -19.25
C GLU A 263 -11.82 -9.48 -18.16
N GLY A 264 -10.72 -8.73 -18.33
CA GLY A 264 -10.20 -7.76 -17.37
C GLY A 264 -9.37 -8.38 -16.25
N LYS A 265 -8.90 -9.63 -16.40
CA LYS A 265 -7.96 -10.23 -15.47
C LYS A 265 -6.55 -9.75 -15.75
N ILE A 266 -5.80 -9.50 -14.69
CA ILE A 266 -4.38 -9.14 -14.79
C ILE A 266 -3.59 -10.36 -15.26
N ILE A 267 -2.77 -10.19 -16.30
CA ILE A 267 -1.85 -11.22 -16.77
C ILE A 267 -0.69 -11.33 -15.77
N THR A 268 -0.51 -12.51 -15.21
CA THR A 268 0.53 -12.76 -14.20
C THR A 268 1.93 -12.51 -14.75
N ILE A 269 2.73 -11.76 -14.01
CA ILE A 269 4.12 -11.43 -14.31
C ILE A 269 5.03 -12.37 -13.52
N ASP A 270 6.06 -12.90 -14.16
CA ASP A 270 7.08 -13.70 -13.51
C ASP A 270 8.10 -12.79 -12.79
N GLY A 271 8.19 -12.94 -11.47
CA GLY A 271 9.12 -12.18 -10.63
C GLY A 271 10.57 -12.68 -10.67
N GLY A 272 10.81 -13.88 -11.21
CA GLY A 272 12.15 -14.47 -11.33
C GLY A 272 12.78 -14.91 -10.00
N GLY A 273 11.99 -15.00 -8.92
CA GLY A 273 12.38 -15.59 -7.63
C GLY A 273 12.06 -17.09 -7.56
N GLU A 274 12.57 -17.77 -6.53
CA GLU A 274 12.27 -19.18 -6.24
C GLU A 274 11.17 -19.30 -5.17
#